data_d5c9cf416c7c522fcd03e655cf6a9a65
#
_entry.id   d5c9cf416c7c522fcd03e655cf6a9a65
#
_cell.length_a   1.000
_cell.length_b   1.000
_cell.length_c   1.000
_cell.angle_alpha   90.00
_cell.angle_beta   90.00
_cell.angle_gamma   90.00
#
_symmetry.space_group_name_H-M   'P 1'
#
loop_
_entity.id
_entity.type
_entity.pdbx_description
1 polymer ?
#
loop_
_entity_poly.entity_id
_entity_poly.type
_entity_poly.pdbx_seq_one_letter_code
_entity_poly.pdbx_strand_id
1 'polypeptide(L)'
;IQGYTGKDLVKDLKLQKVIRCSNMHLFHPTKGICKYDTPEQILGDFIELRMDHYKKRKRHLIESTKDRCEVCSHRARFVKMVIDGDLRVFKRKRNDLEGEMSGLFPKVDRSFDYLLNTRTVDYTEERVKALFDEWNKLRKELCLLEATGYFDMWENDLKNVGNS
;
A
#
# COMPACT_ATOMS: atom_id res chain seq x y z
N ILE A 1 -9.84 46.09 37.22
CA ILE A 1 -10.54 44.96 36.61
C ILE A 1 -11.85 44.65 37.40
N GLN A 2 -12.38 45.60 38.10
CA GLN A 2 -13.69 45.48 38.78
C GLN A 2 -14.77 45.87 37.76
N GLY A 3 -15.56 44.90 37.29
CA GLY A 3 -16.72 45.16 36.43
C GLY A 3 -16.84 44.27 35.17
N TYR A 4 -15.86 43.47 34.85
CA TYR A 4 -15.97 42.53 33.72
C TYR A 4 -16.57 41.19 34.17
N THR A 5 -17.68 40.80 33.60
CA THR A 5 -18.16 39.41 33.68
C THR A 5 -17.34 38.52 32.76
N GLY A 6 -17.17 37.26 33.08
CA GLY A 6 -16.35 36.34 32.25
C GLY A 6 -16.81 36.25 30.79
N LYS A 7 -18.10 36.55 30.51
CA LYS A 7 -18.66 36.63 29.15
C LYS A 7 -18.15 37.83 28.36
N ASP A 8 -17.97 38.98 29.01
CA ASP A 8 -17.50 40.21 28.38
C ASP A 8 -16.01 40.08 28.00
N LEU A 9 -15.19 39.48 28.86
CA LEU A 9 -13.77 39.18 28.57
C LEU A 9 -13.59 38.27 27.34
N VAL A 10 -14.41 37.23 27.20
CA VAL A 10 -14.37 36.32 26.04
C VAL A 10 -14.65 37.07 24.75
N LYS A 11 -15.61 38.01 24.76
CA LYS A 11 -16.01 38.81 23.61
C LYS A 11 -14.96 39.87 23.27
N ASP A 12 -14.48 40.61 24.24
CA ASP A 12 -13.54 41.74 24.06
C ASP A 12 -12.15 41.22 23.64
N LEU A 13 -11.71 40.10 24.19
CA LEU A 13 -10.47 39.43 23.82
C LEU A 13 -10.61 38.54 22.56
N LYS A 14 -11.79 38.47 21.95
CA LYS A 14 -12.08 37.67 20.75
C LYS A 14 -11.66 36.18 20.90
N LEU A 15 -11.81 35.64 22.09
CA LEU A 15 -11.45 34.24 22.39
C LEU A 15 -12.42 33.22 21.80
N GLN A 16 -13.57 33.68 21.30
CA GLN A 16 -14.59 32.84 20.70
C GLN A 16 -14.86 33.26 19.26
N LYS A 17 -14.85 32.31 18.35
CA LYS A 17 -15.23 32.49 16.95
C LYS A 17 -16.49 31.68 16.67
N VAL A 18 -17.54 32.35 16.18
CA VAL A 18 -18.76 31.68 15.73
C VAL A 18 -18.58 31.24 14.28
N ILE A 19 -18.65 29.92 14.03
CA ILE A 19 -18.67 29.35 12.70
C ILE A 19 -20.12 29.02 12.36
N ARG A 20 -20.64 29.63 11.29
CA ARG A 20 -22.00 29.36 10.81
C ARG A 20 -21.98 28.30 9.73
N CYS A 21 -22.84 27.29 9.89
CA CYS A 21 -23.01 26.19 8.91
C CYS A 21 -24.12 26.50 7.88
N SER A 22 -24.53 27.78 7.73
CA SER A 22 -25.61 28.21 6.81
C SER A 22 -25.16 28.32 5.33
N ASN A 23 -23.85 28.29 5.06
CA ASN A 23 -23.31 28.50 3.71
C ASN A 23 -22.23 27.47 3.43
N MET A 24 -22.61 26.19 3.50
CA MET A 24 -21.70 25.06 3.23
C MET A 24 -21.71 24.73 1.74
N HIS A 25 -20.78 25.33 0.97
CA HIS A 25 -20.54 24.98 -0.42
C HIS A 25 -19.21 24.23 -0.50
N LEU A 26 -19.24 22.99 -0.96
CA LEU A 26 -18.09 22.11 -1.10
C LEU A 26 -18.04 21.47 -2.47
N PHE A 27 -16.86 21.03 -2.88
CA PHE A 27 -16.71 20.28 -4.10
C PHE A 27 -17.19 18.83 -3.91
N HIS A 28 -18.23 18.46 -4.64
CA HIS A 28 -18.66 17.08 -4.77
C HIS A 28 -17.75 16.36 -5.78
N PRO A 29 -17.39 15.08 -5.58
CA PRO A 29 -16.46 14.38 -6.44
C PRO A 29 -16.85 14.31 -7.91
N THR A 30 -18.16 14.34 -8.22
CA THR A 30 -18.67 14.19 -9.59
C THR A 30 -19.56 15.33 -10.06
N LYS A 31 -20.15 16.13 -9.15
CA LYS A 31 -21.15 17.16 -9.48
C LYS A 31 -20.61 18.59 -9.48
N GLY A 32 -19.32 18.77 -9.16
CA GLY A 32 -18.74 20.10 -9.00
C GLY A 32 -19.09 20.75 -7.64
N ILE A 33 -19.33 22.05 -7.61
CA ILE A 33 -19.68 22.75 -6.36
C ILE A 33 -21.14 22.49 -6.02
N CYS A 34 -21.36 21.90 -4.84
CA CYS A 34 -22.70 21.63 -4.28
C CYS A 34 -22.89 22.39 -2.96
N LYS A 35 -24.12 22.84 -2.73
CA LYS A 35 -24.54 23.36 -1.46
C LYS A 35 -25.06 22.21 -0.60
N TYR A 36 -24.60 22.19 0.65
CA TYR A 36 -25.06 21.23 1.66
C TYR A 36 -25.84 21.97 2.75
N ASP A 37 -26.97 21.41 3.14
CA ASP A 37 -27.81 22.01 4.17
C ASP A 37 -27.43 21.52 5.57
N THR A 38 -26.86 20.29 5.66
CA THR A 38 -26.42 19.71 6.93
C THR A 38 -25.03 19.04 6.80
N PRO A 39 -24.23 19.01 7.89
CA PRO A 39 -22.95 18.28 7.90
C PRO A 39 -23.08 16.79 7.62
N GLU A 40 -24.22 16.17 7.99
CA GLU A 40 -24.49 14.75 7.77
C GLU A 40 -24.55 14.41 6.29
N GLN A 41 -25.06 15.32 5.45
CA GLN A 41 -25.05 15.14 3.99
C GLN A 41 -23.64 15.07 3.44
N ILE A 42 -22.75 15.93 3.95
CA ILE A 42 -21.32 15.91 3.57
C ILE A 42 -20.67 14.59 3.97
N LEU A 43 -20.97 14.11 5.18
CA LEU A 43 -20.48 12.82 5.67
C LEU A 43 -21.00 11.65 4.84
N GLY A 44 -22.28 11.67 4.42
CA GLY A 44 -22.87 10.66 3.55
C GLY A 44 -22.10 10.52 2.25
N ASP A 45 -21.93 11.62 1.51
CA ASP A 45 -21.18 11.64 0.25
C ASP A 45 -19.71 11.22 0.44
N PHE A 46 -19.09 11.68 1.54
CA PHE A 46 -17.72 11.31 1.89
C PHE A 46 -17.57 9.81 2.16
N ILE A 47 -18.49 9.21 2.91
CA ILE A 47 -18.47 7.78 3.25
C ILE A 47 -18.54 6.93 1.99
N GLU A 48 -19.46 7.22 1.07
CA GLU A 48 -19.58 6.48 -0.19
C GLU A 48 -18.29 6.54 -1.00
N LEU A 49 -17.77 7.74 -1.19
CA LEU A 49 -16.50 7.95 -1.90
C LEU A 49 -15.36 7.20 -1.23
N ARG A 50 -15.28 7.29 0.10
CA ARG A 50 -14.20 6.65 0.89
C ARG A 50 -14.25 5.14 0.77
N MET A 51 -15.44 4.54 0.81
CA MET A 51 -15.63 3.10 0.63
C MET A 51 -15.14 2.62 -0.73
N ASP A 52 -15.40 3.37 -1.80
CA ASP A 52 -14.89 3.03 -3.13
C ASP A 52 -13.36 3.12 -3.21
N HIS A 53 -12.76 4.10 -2.53
CA HIS A 53 -11.31 4.19 -2.43
C HIS A 53 -10.70 3.02 -1.65
N TYR A 54 -11.35 2.53 -0.57
CA TYR A 54 -10.87 1.34 0.15
C TYR A 54 -10.97 0.07 -0.68
N LYS A 55 -12.00 -0.10 -1.50
CA LYS A 55 -12.09 -1.20 -2.47
C LYS A 55 -10.91 -1.17 -3.46
N LYS A 56 -10.61 0.02 -4.02
CA LYS A 56 -9.48 0.21 -4.95
C LYS A 56 -8.15 -0.03 -4.24
N ARG A 57 -7.96 0.51 -3.02
CA ARG A 57 -6.76 0.33 -2.19
C ARG A 57 -6.52 -1.15 -1.90
N LYS A 58 -7.55 -1.89 -1.43
CA LYS A 58 -7.44 -3.32 -1.18
C LYS A 58 -6.97 -4.07 -2.42
N ARG A 59 -7.59 -3.83 -3.58
CA ARG A 59 -7.22 -4.46 -4.84
C ARG A 59 -5.76 -4.20 -5.19
N HIS A 60 -5.33 -2.95 -5.14
CA HIS A 60 -3.95 -2.56 -5.43
C HIS A 60 -2.95 -3.22 -4.46
N LEU A 61 -3.26 -3.28 -3.16
CA LEU A 61 -2.39 -3.93 -2.17
C LEU A 61 -2.26 -5.43 -2.44
N ILE A 62 -3.35 -6.12 -2.78
CA ILE A 62 -3.34 -7.54 -3.13
C ILE A 62 -2.48 -7.76 -4.37
N GLU A 63 -2.68 -6.97 -5.42
CA GLU A 63 -1.95 -7.08 -6.70
C GLU A 63 -0.45 -6.83 -6.50
N SER A 64 -0.09 -5.74 -5.85
CA SER A 64 1.31 -5.41 -5.52
C SER A 64 1.98 -6.46 -4.63
N THR A 65 1.26 -7.04 -3.66
CA THR A 65 1.82 -8.08 -2.78
C THR A 65 1.97 -9.40 -3.55
N LYS A 66 1.07 -9.74 -4.47
CA LYS A 66 1.21 -10.89 -5.38
C LYS A 66 2.46 -10.77 -6.24
N ASP A 67 2.66 -9.63 -6.90
CA ASP A 67 3.83 -9.39 -7.73
C ASP A 67 5.14 -9.54 -6.93
N ARG A 68 5.18 -8.97 -5.73
CA ARG A 68 6.33 -9.11 -4.82
C ARG A 68 6.58 -10.56 -4.40
N CYS A 69 5.51 -11.30 -4.13
CA CYS A 69 5.58 -12.70 -3.75
C CYS A 69 6.14 -13.56 -4.91
N GLU A 70 5.68 -13.32 -6.13
CA GLU A 70 6.17 -14.01 -7.33
C GLU A 70 7.65 -13.69 -7.59
N VAL A 71 8.03 -12.43 -7.56
CA VAL A 71 9.43 -12.00 -7.74
C VAL A 71 10.34 -12.64 -6.69
N CYS A 72 9.91 -12.68 -5.43
CA CYS A 72 10.68 -13.32 -4.34
C CYS A 72 10.83 -14.83 -4.56
N SER A 73 9.76 -15.52 -4.97
CA SER A 73 9.76 -16.93 -5.32
C SER A 73 10.74 -17.24 -6.46
N HIS A 74 10.71 -16.44 -7.53
CA HIS A 74 11.60 -16.60 -8.68
C HIS A 74 13.06 -16.35 -8.29
N ARG A 75 13.35 -15.35 -7.44
CA ARG A 75 14.71 -15.13 -6.92
C ARG A 75 15.22 -16.30 -6.10
N ALA A 76 14.39 -16.82 -5.19
CA ALA A 76 14.78 -17.97 -4.38
C ALA A 76 15.08 -19.20 -5.24
N ARG A 77 14.23 -19.48 -6.24
CA ARG A 77 14.41 -20.57 -7.19
C ARG A 77 15.66 -20.39 -8.06
N PHE A 78 15.88 -19.17 -8.57
CA PHE A 78 17.05 -18.83 -9.39
C PHE A 78 18.36 -19.06 -8.61
N VAL A 79 18.47 -18.47 -7.40
CA VAL A 79 19.68 -18.61 -6.57
C VAL A 79 19.94 -20.09 -6.24
N LYS A 80 18.88 -20.83 -5.90
CA LYS A 80 18.98 -22.26 -5.64
C LYS A 80 19.50 -23.04 -6.85
N MET A 81 18.94 -22.84 -8.04
CA MET A 81 19.39 -23.51 -9.27
C MET A 81 20.85 -23.22 -9.63
N VAL A 82 21.31 -22.00 -9.31
CA VAL A 82 22.73 -21.64 -9.53
C VAL A 82 23.65 -22.37 -8.53
N ILE A 83 23.25 -22.49 -7.26
CA ILE A 83 24.00 -23.20 -6.22
C ILE A 83 24.05 -24.71 -6.52
N ASP A 84 22.92 -25.29 -6.87
CA ASP A 84 22.79 -26.73 -7.18
C ASP A 84 23.52 -27.10 -8.51
N GLY A 85 23.90 -26.08 -9.32
CA GLY A 85 24.61 -26.27 -10.59
C GLY A 85 23.68 -26.54 -11.77
N ASP A 86 22.38 -26.51 -11.59
CA ASP A 86 21.37 -26.73 -12.63
C ASP A 86 21.37 -25.60 -13.67
N LEU A 87 21.73 -24.37 -13.24
CA LEU A 87 21.85 -23.20 -14.10
C LEU A 87 23.25 -22.60 -14.01
N ARG A 88 24.00 -22.66 -15.09
CA ARG A 88 25.32 -22.04 -15.18
C ARG A 88 25.21 -20.58 -15.60
N VAL A 89 25.55 -19.66 -14.71
CA VAL A 89 25.52 -18.21 -14.98
C VAL A 89 26.89 -17.70 -15.42
N PHE A 90 27.99 -18.27 -14.86
CA PHE A 90 29.34 -17.79 -15.09
C PHE A 90 29.93 -18.26 -16.43
N LYS A 91 30.76 -17.39 -17.05
CA LYS A 91 31.47 -17.65 -18.33
C LYS A 91 30.53 -17.94 -19.51
N ARG A 92 29.32 -17.34 -19.54
CA ARG A 92 28.35 -17.43 -20.64
C ARG A 92 28.03 -16.07 -21.23
N LYS A 93 27.63 -16.04 -22.49
CA LYS A 93 27.09 -14.81 -23.10
C LYS A 93 25.70 -14.54 -22.52
N ARG A 94 25.38 -13.26 -22.35
CA ARG A 94 24.09 -12.82 -21.79
C ARG A 94 22.90 -13.35 -22.61
N ASN A 95 22.98 -13.28 -23.92
CA ASN A 95 21.89 -13.72 -24.82
C ASN A 95 21.59 -15.22 -24.68
N ASP A 96 22.62 -16.07 -24.52
CA ASP A 96 22.44 -17.51 -24.36
C ASP A 96 21.79 -17.83 -23.01
N LEU A 97 22.19 -17.09 -21.97
CA LEU A 97 21.61 -17.21 -20.63
C LEU A 97 20.15 -16.75 -20.61
N GLU A 98 19.85 -15.58 -21.21
CA GLU A 98 18.47 -15.08 -21.31
C GLU A 98 17.56 -16.01 -22.13
N GLY A 99 18.11 -16.67 -23.16
CA GLY A 99 17.40 -17.69 -23.93
C GLY A 99 16.95 -18.87 -23.06
N GLU A 100 17.86 -19.42 -22.25
CA GLU A 100 17.58 -20.52 -21.31
C GLU A 100 16.61 -20.09 -20.20
N MET A 101 16.81 -18.88 -19.65
CA MET A 101 15.94 -18.34 -18.61
C MET A 101 14.51 -18.09 -19.09
N SER A 102 14.31 -17.81 -20.39
CA SER A 102 12.96 -17.55 -20.95
C SER A 102 12.02 -18.74 -20.83
N GLY A 103 12.55 -19.97 -20.74
CA GLY A 103 11.76 -21.19 -20.48
C GLY A 103 11.49 -21.46 -19.00
N LEU A 104 12.19 -20.81 -18.09
CA LEU A 104 12.19 -21.10 -16.65
C LEU A 104 11.55 -20.00 -15.80
N PHE A 105 11.68 -18.75 -16.23
CA PHE A 105 11.28 -17.56 -15.48
C PHE A 105 10.55 -16.56 -16.36
N PRO A 106 9.54 -15.85 -15.83
CA PRO A 106 8.92 -14.74 -16.54
C PRO A 106 9.85 -13.51 -16.55
N LYS A 107 9.72 -12.70 -17.57
CA LYS A 107 10.36 -11.38 -17.60
C LYS A 107 9.57 -10.38 -16.76
N VAL A 108 10.26 -9.63 -15.92
CA VAL A 108 9.72 -8.46 -15.22
C VAL A 108 10.29 -7.22 -15.92
N ASP A 109 9.45 -6.24 -16.23
CA ASP A 109 9.82 -5.03 -17.00
C ASP A 109 10.57 -5.36 -18.30
N ARG A 110 10.15 -6.41 -19.01
CA ARG A 110 10.75 -6.94 -20.24
C ARG A 110 12.21 -7.43 -20.10
N SER A 111 12.69 -7.61 -18.88
CA SER A 111 14.06 -7.96 -18.56
C SER A 111 14.14 -9.07 -17.51
N PHE A 112 15.30 -9.75 -17.44
CA PHE A 112 15.66 -10.66 -16.35
C PHE A 112 16.58 -9.98 -15.32
N ASP A 113 16.72 -8.66 -15.35
CA ASP A 113 17.63 -7.93 -14.46
C ASP A 113 17.32 -8.15 -12.98
N TYR A 114 16.06 -8.40 -12.62
CA TYR A 114 15.65 -8.72 -11.25
C TYR A 114 16.28 -10.04 -10.72
N LEU A 115 16.73 -10.94 -11.60
CA LEU A 115 17.49 -12.15 -11.27
C LEU A 115 18.99 -11.95 -11.49
N LEU A 116 19.38 -11.40 -12.64
CA LEU A 116 20.79 -11.27 -13.05
C LEU A 116 21.59 -10.27 -12.21
N ASN A 117 20.93 -9.30 -11.59
CA ASN A 117 21.58 -8.34 -10.68
C ASN A 117 21.83 -8.90 -9.27
N THR A 118 21.68 -10.24 -9.08
CA THR A 118 22.04 -10.89 -7.83
C THR A 118 23.56 -10.83 -7.62
N ARG A 119 23.99 -10.35 -6.46
CA ARG A 119 25.41 -10.22 -6.12
C ARG A 119 26.06 -11.59 -5.96
N THR A 120 27.32 -11.72 -6.33
CA THR A 120 28.07 -12.98 -6.20
C THR A 120 28.06 -13.52 -4.77
N VAL A 121 28.08 -12.63 -3.77
CA VAL A 121 28.02 -12.99 -2.35
C VAL A 121 26.66 -13.51 -1.88
N ASP A 122 25.61 -13.34 -2.70
CA ASP A 122 24.24 -13.81 -2.39
C ASP A 122 23.98 -15.24 -2.88
N TYR A 123 24.95 -15.89 -3.53
CA TYR A 123 24.85 -17.31 -3.92
C TYR A 123 25.26 -18.23 -2.77
N THR A 124 24.49 -18.19 -1.69
CA THR A 124 24.73 -18.98 -0.47
C THR A 124 23.44 -19.65 -0.01
N GLU A 125 23.55 -20.77 0.70
CA GLU A 125 22.39 -21.49 1.25
C GLU A 125 21.62 -20.60 2.26
N GLU A 126 22.32 -19.78 3.02
CA GLU A 126 21.72 -18.83 3.96
C GLU A 126 20.84 -17.81 3.23
N ARG A 127 21.29 -17.34 2.07
CA ARG A 127 20.51 -16.40 1.27
C ARG A 127 19.26 -17.07 0.67
N VAL A 128 19.38 -18.31 0.21
CA VAL A 128 18.21 -19.08 -0.24
C VAL A 128 17.18 -19.22 0.89
N LYS A 129 17.63 -19.58 2.09
CA LYS A 129 16.78 -19.69 3.27
C LYS A 129 16.10 -18.35 3.59
N ALA A 130 16.86 -17.26 3.61
CA ALA A 130 16.31 -15.92 3.87
C ALA A 130 15.24 -15.50 2.83
N LEU A 131 15.45 -15.83 1.54
CA LEU A 131 14.46 -15.57 0.49
C LEU A 131 13.19 -16.41 0.65
N PHE A 132 13.33 -17.68 1.06
CA PHE A 132 12.16 -18.52 1.37
C PHE A 132 11.39 -18.01 2.60
N ASP A 133 12.08 -17.53 3.62
CA ASP A 133 11.44 -16.95 4.81
C ASP A 133 10.70 -15.64 4.45
N GLU A 134 11.31 -14.79 3.60
CA GLU A 134 10.69 -13.59 3.07
C GLU A 134 9.44 -13.92 2.22
N TRP A 135 9.55 -14.91 1.33
CA TRP A 135 8.42 -15.38 0.53
C TRP A 135 7.27 -15.91 1.41
N ASN A 136 7.58 -16.71 2.43
CA ASN A 136 6.57 -17.21 3.37
C ASN A 136 5.89 -16.07 4.14
N LYS A 137 6.63 -15.03 4.50
CA LYS A 137 6.10 -13.82 5.16
C LYS A 137 5.15 -13.07 4.24
N LEU A 138 5.56 -12.82 2.99
CA LEU A 138 4.72 -12.17 1.98
C LEU A 138 3.45 -12.96 1.68
N ARG A 139 3.54 -14.29 1.62
CA ARG A 139 2.39 -15.17 1.42
C ARG A 139 1.39 -15.09 2.57
N LYS A 140 1.86 -15.01 3.82
CA LYS A 140 0.99 -14.80 4.99
C LYS A 140 0.32 -13.44 4.94
N GLU A 141 1.07 -12.39 4.59
CA GLU A 141 0.55 -11.03 4.39
C GLU A 141 -0.55 -11.01 3.32
N LEU A 142 -0.31 -11.65 2.18
CA LEU A 142 -1.28 -11.76 1.10
C LEU A 142 -2.58 -12.44 1.58
N CYS A 143 -2.45 -13.58 2.25
CA CYS A 143 -3.60 -14.31 2.80
C CYS A 143 -4.40 -13.46 3.78
N LEU A 144 -3.73 -12.69 4.63
CA LEU A 144 -4.37 -11.75 5.57
C LEU A 144 -5.10 -10.62 4.81
N LEU A 145 -4.47 -10.02 3.80
CA LEU A 145 -5.09 -8.97 2.97
C LEU A 145 -6.32 -9.49 2.22
N GLU A 146 -6.27 -10.71 1.69
CA GLU A 146 -7.42 -11.33 1.02
C GLU A 146 -8.58 -11.57 1.99
N ALA A 147 -8.27 -12.04 3.20
CA ALA A 147 -9.27 -12.33 4.24
C ALA A 147 -9.89 -11.06 4.86
N THR A 148 -9.12 -9.98 4.99
CA THR A 148 -9.58 -8.72 5.60
C THR A 148 -10.55 -7.99 4.67
N GLY A 149 -11.76 -7.65 5.15
CA GLY A 149 -12.72 -6.84 4.42
C GLY A 149 -12.21 -5.41 4.18
N TYR A 150 -12.64 -4.76 3.08
CA TYR A 150 -12.31 -3.34 2.86
C TYR A 150 -12.92 -2.42 3.93
N PHE A 151 -14.04 -2.82 4.51
CA PHE A 151 -14.69 -2.13 5.62
C PHE A 151 -13.86 -2.26 6.89
N ASP A 152 -13.36 -3.46 7.19
CA ASP A 152 -12.51 -3.71 8.36
C ASP A 152 -11.19 -2.94 8.28
N MET A 153 -10.65 -2.77 7.06
CA MET A 153 -9.47 -1.92 6.82
C MET A 153 -9.74 -0.47 7.22
N TRP A 154 -10.91 0.05 6.83
CA TRP A 154 -11.30 1.42 7.19
C TRP A 154 -11.55 1.56 8.69
N GLU A 155 -12.26 0.62 9.30
CA GLU A 155 -12.51 0.61 10.75
C GLU A 155 -11.21 0.60 11.56
N ASN A 156 -10.23 -0.20 11.12
CA ASN A 156 -8.91 -0.25 11.77
C ASN A 156 -8.16 1.10 11.62
N ASP A 157 -8.22 1.74 10.47
CA ASP A 157 -7.62 3.06 10.26
C ASP A 157 -8.31 4.11 11.16
N LEU A 158 -9.64 4.07 11.33
CA LEU A 158 -10.38 4.98 12.23
C LEU A 158 -10.01 4.78 13.70
N LYS A 159 -9.83 3.55 14.15
CA LYS A 159 -9.39 3.25 15.53
C LYS A 159 -8.02 3.87 15.82
N ASN A 160 -7.12 3.87 14.84
CA ASN A 160 -5.79 4.46 14.98
C ASN A 160 -5.83 5.99 15.09
N VAL A 161 -6.77 6.65 14.42
CA VAL A 161 -6.95 8.13 14.51
C VAL A 161 -7.49 8.53 15.89
N GLY A 162 -8.37 7.73 16.49
CA GLY A 162 -8.94 8.03 17.83
C GLY A 162 -7.96 7.86 18.99
N ASN A 163 -6.80 7.22 18.76
CA ASN A 163 -5.77 6.96 19.77
C ASN A 163 -4.55 7.88 19.64
N SER A 164 -4.60 8.89 18.77
CA SER A 164 -3.61 9.95 18.59
C SER A 164 -4.06 11.25 19.25
#